data_26c2f57856b87380fffbc9338d9ff599
#
_entry.id   26c2f57856b87380fffbc9338d9ff599
#
_cell.length_a   1.000
_cell.length_b   1.000
_cell.length_c   1.000
_cell.angle_alpha   90.00
_cell.angle_beta   90.00
_cell.angle_gamma   90.00
#
_symmetry.space_group_name_H-M   'P 1'
#
loop_
_entity.id
_entity.type
_entity.pdbx_description
1 polymer ?
#
loop_
_entity_poly.entity_id
_entity_poly.type
_entity_poly.pdbx_seq_one_letter_code
_entity_poly.pdbx_strand_id
1 'polypeptide(L)'
;MAQLRRAVWEKNMSTIVNSWNEWDPLKHVIVGRADDCHIPPEEPALDAKVPEDSDMRGQWGRRPQDSIDRANELLDNFATMLASRGIKVDRPTPTDFSLPAITPDFQTESQFGCMPPRDVLLTVGSEILEATMSYRCRWFEYLCYRPLMQKYWNEDPNFRHEAAPKPRLTDADYHPDYLSEKIGVDKRLQWAAERFFVTTEEEPLFDAADVLRFGKDLVVQHGFTTNMKGIDWIR
;
A
#
# COMPACT_ATOMS: atom_id res chain seq x y z
N MET A 1 -43.65 -0.10 -18.65
CA MET A 1 -42.32 -0.42 -19.29
C MET A 1 -41.17 0.36 -18.69
N ALA A 2 -41.29 1.66 -18.42
CA ALA A 2 -40.24 2.46 -17.76
C ALA A 2 -39.93 2.03 -16.32
N GLN A 3 -40.93 1.67 -15.53
CA GLN A 3 -40.75 1.17 -14.15
C GLN A 3 -40.08 -0.21 -14.08
N LEU A 4 -40.36 -1.11 -15.05
CA LEU A 4 -39.68 -2.40 -15.13
C LEU A 4 -38.21 -2.24 -15.55
N ARG A 5 -37.91 -1.29 -16.42
CA ARG A 5 -36.51 -0.98 -16.78
C ARG A 5 -35.74 -0.39 -15.60
N ARG A 6 -36.39 0.46 -14.80
CA ARG A 6 -35.78 1.04 -13.60
C ARG A 6 -35.51 -0.02 -12.51
N ALA A 7 -36.46 -0.93 -12.27
CA ALA A 7 -36.29 -2.03 -11.34
C ALA A 7 -35.24 -3.07 -11.77
N VAL A 8 -35.08 -3.29 -13.09
CA VAL A 8 -34.02 -4.16 -13.63
C VAL A 8 -32.66 -3.48 -13.55
N TRP A 9 -32.60 -2.15 -13.70
CA TRP A 9 -31.36 -1.38 -13.49
C TRP A 9 -30.94 -1.34 -12.01
N GLU A 10 -31.89 -1.14 -11.09
CA GLU A 10 -31.62 -1.12 -9.64
C GLU A 10 -31.24 -2.50 -9.08
N LYS A 11 -31.64 -3.59 -9.71
CA LYS A 11 -31.36 -4.96 -9.28
C LYS A 11 -29.99 -5.49 -9.70
N ASN A 12 -29.31 -4.80 -10.62
CA ASN A 12 -27.99 -5.21 -11.15
C ASN A 12 -26.82 -4.29 -10.76
N MET A 13 -26.94 -3.49 -9.70
CA MET A 13 -25.89 -2.57 -9.26
C MET A 13 -25.29 -2.95 -7.91
N SER A 14 -25.05 -4.24 -7.66
CA SER A 14 -24.13 -4.61 -6.58
C SER A 14 -22.71 -4.56 -7.14
N THR A 15 -22.03 -3.44 -6.98
CA THR A 15 -20.62 -3.34 -7.28
C THR A 15 -19.80 -4.17 -6.29
N ILE A 16 -18.78 -4.91 -6.78
CA ILE A 16 -17.85 -5.66 -5.91
C ILE A 16 -17.11 -4.68 -5.00
N VAL A 17 -16.75 -3.52 -5.53
CA VAL A 17 -16.07 -2.45 -4.82
C VAL A 17 -17.02 -1.26 -4.67
N ASN A 18 -17.28 -0.89 -3.43
CA ASN A 18 -18.13 0.26 -3.10
C ASN A 18 -17.79 0.75 -1.68
N SER A 19 -16.79 1.60 -1.57
CA SER A 19 -16.28 2.09 -0.29
C SER A 19 -16.07 3.58 -0.30
N TRP A 20 -16.86 4.30 0.52
CA TRP A 20 -16.90 5.76 0.56
C TRP A 20 -16.39 6.35 1.87
N ASN A 21 -16.18 5.53 2.89
CA ASN A 21 -15.73 5.98 4.22
C ASN A 21 -15.10 4.83 5.00
N GLU A 22 -14.59 5.13 6.19
CA GLU A 22 -13.87 4.18 7.05
C GLU A 22 -14.76 3.50 8.11
N TRP A 23 -16.07 3.79 8.16
CA TRP A 23 -16.95 3.36 9.25
C TRP A 23 -18.22 2.62 8.81
N ASP A 24 -18.56 2.57 7.53
CA ASP A 24 -19.70 1.78 7.05
C ASP A 24 -19.46 0.27 7.27
N PRO A 25 -20.52 -0.53 7.41
CA PRO A 25 -20.39 -1.96 7.60
C PRO A 25 -19.56 -2.62 6.49
N LEU A 26 -18.49 -3.29 6.89
CA LEU A 26 -17.60 -4.01 5.98
C LEU A 26 -18.32 -5.19 5.35
N LYS A 27 -18.29 -5.33 4.02
CA LYS A 27 -18.92 -6.43 3.26
C LYS A 27 -17.91 -7.30 2.54
N HIS A 28 -16.81 -6.69 2.10
CA HIS A 28 -15.76 -7.35 1.34
C HIS A 28 -14.41 -6.72 1.67
N VAL A 29 -13.37 -7.52 1.85
CA VAL A 29 -12.03 -7.06 2.22
C VAL A 29 -10.94 -7.93 1.61
N ILE A 30 -9.79 -7.35 1.35
CA ILE A 30 -8.56 -8.06 1.03
C ILE A 30 -7.72 -8.13 2.30
N VAL A 31 -7.43 -9.33 2.78
CA VAL A 31 -6.53 -9.57 3.92
C VAL A 31 -5.18 -10.04 3.38
N GLY A 32 -4.11 -9.38 3.76
CA GLY A 32 -2.76 -9.69 3.28
C GLY A 32 -2.22 -11.04 3.73
N ARG A 33 -0.99 -11.35 3.29
CA ARG A 33 -0.25 -12.58 3.60
C ARG A 33 1.17 -12.22 4.00
N ALA A 34 1.77 -13.06 4.84
CA ALA A 34 3.17 -12.90 5.26
C ALA A 34 4.14 -13.85 4.52
N ASP A 35 3.63 -14.62 3.54
CA ASP A 35 4.46 -15.54 2.78
C ASP A 35 5.62 -14.79 2.12
N ASP A 36 6.82 -15.34 2.26
CA ASP A 36 8.08 -14.82 1.72
C ASP A 36 8.37 -13.32 2.00
N CYS A 37 7.79 -12.79 3.08
CA CYS A 37 8.11 -11.43 3.54
C CYS A 37 9.59 -11.31 3.94
N HIS A 38 10.19 -10.18 3.56
CA HIS A 38 11.57 -9.85 3.84
C HIS A 38 11.69 -8.63 4.77
N ILE A 39 12.78 -8.57 5.52
CA ILE A 39 13.30 -7.32 6.08
C ILE A 39 14.01 -6.65 4.90
N PRO A 40 13.53 -5.50 4.42
CA PRO A 40 14.10 -4.89 3.24
C PRO A 40 15.54 -4.40 3.50
N PRO A 41 16.39 -4.39 2.44
CA PRO A 41 17.72 -3.82 2.53
C PRO A 41 17.68 -2.33 2.86
N GLU A 42 18.82 -1.77 3.20
CA GLU A 42 18.97 -0.33 3.39
C GLU A 42 18.44 0.42 2.17
N GLU A 43 17.56 1.38 2.41
CA GLU A 43 17.06 2.29 1.40
C GLU A 43 16.61 3.61 2.04
N PRO A 44 16.66 4.75 1.31
CA PRO A 44 16.50 6.08 1.90
C PRO A 44 15.20 6.27 2.67
N ALA A 45 14.07 5.90 2.09
CA ALA A 45 12.77 6.15 2.68
C ALA A 45 12.46 5.25 3.88
N LEU A 46 12.99 4.02 3.89
CA LEU A 46 12.84 3.10 5.02
C LEU A 46 13.76 3.50 6.17
N ASP A 47 15.03 3.76 5.87
CA ASP A 47 16.04 4.10 6.88
C ASP A 47 15.69 5.39 7.61
N ALA A 48 15.00 6.31 6.95
CA ALA A 48 14.47 7.51 7.60
C ALA A 48 13.52 7.19 8.76
N LYS A 49 12.84 6.03 8.75
CA LYS A 49 11.88 5.61 9.78
C LYS A 49 12.47 4.69 10.84
N VAL A 50 13.56 3.98 10.54
CA VAL A 50 14.17 3.03 11.44
C VAL A 50 15.17 3.74 12.36
N PRO A 51 14.99 3.75 13.68
CA PRO A 51 15.94 4.35 14.61
C PRO A 51 17.34 3.73 14.48
N GLU A 52 18.38 4.51 14.74
CA GLU A 52 19.78 4.04 14.65
C GLU A 52 20.10 2.89 15.61
N ASP A 53 19.45 2.85 16.78
CA ASP A 53 19.56 1.84 17.81
C ASP A 53 18.61 0.66 17.65
N SER A 54 17.87 0.61 16.53
CA SER A 54 16.97 -0.51 16.26
C SER A 54 17.76 -1.76 15.89
N ASP A 55 17.44 -2.87 16.53
CA ASP A 55 17.98 -4.19 16.21
C ASP A 55 17.66 -4.62 14.75
N MET A 56 16.72 -3.95 14.11
CA MET A 56 16.34 -4.23 12.72
C MET A 56 17.23 -3.52 11.70
N ARG A 57 17.99 -2.50 12.11
CA ARG A 57 18.82 -1.73 11.20
C ARG A 57 20.01 -2.56 10.71
N GLY A 58 20.18 -2.66 9.42
CA GLY A 58 21.22 -3.49 8.81
C GLY A 58 20.95 -4.99 8.81
N GLN A 59 19.81 -5.42 9.34
CA GLN A 59 19.36 -6.82 9.26
C GLN A 59 18.39 -6.99 8.10
N TRP A 60 18.91 -7.11 6.92
CA TRP A 60 18.09 -7.43 5.74
C TRP A 60 18.03 -8.93 5.46
N GLY A 61 17.04 -9.36 4.71
CA GLY A 61 16.87 -10.73 4.28
C GLY A 61 15.51 -11.33 4.67
N ARG A 62 15.40 -12.64 4.48
CA ARG A 62 14.16 -13.35 4.80
C ARG A 62 13.86 -13.27 6.29
N ARG A 63 12.61 -12.98 6.61
CA ARG A 63 12.16 -13.05 8.01
C ARG A 63 12.26 -14.48 8.54
N PRO A 64 12.52 -14.69 9.82
CA PRO A 64 12.50 -16.01 10.44
C PRO A 64 11.20 -16.75 10.11
N GLN A 65 11.27 -18.04 9.76
CA GLN A 65 10.11 -18.79 9.29
C GLN A 65 9.00 -18.88 10.35
N ASP A 66 9.37 -19.04 11.61
CA ASP A 66 8.44 -19.04 12.74
C ASP A 66 7.65 -17.72 12.87
N SER A 67 8.30 -16.60 12.57
CA SER A 67 7.65 -15.28 12.53
C SER A 67 6.67 -15.19 11.37
N ILE A 68 7.02 -15.71 10.18
CA ILE A 68 6.14 -15.78 9.01
C ILE A 68 4.93 -16.68 9.31
N ASP A 69 5.17 -17.86 9.85
CA ASP A 69 4.13 -18.84 10.17
C ASP A 69 3.16 -18.27 11.22
N ARG A 70 3.69 -17.61 12.25
CA ARG A 70 2.87 -16.94 13.26
C ARG A 70 2.04 -15.80 12.68
N ALA A 71 2.61 -14.99 11.81
CA ALA A 71 1.89 -13.90 11.14
C ALA A 71 0.78 -14.45 10.25
N ASN A 72 1.04 -15.49 9.47
CA ASN A 72 0.02 -16.14 8.64
C ASN A 72 -1.09 -16.77 9.47
N GLU A 73 -0.77 -17.46 10.58
CA GLU A 73 -1.78 -17.98 11.53
C GLU A 73 -2.72 -16.86 12.01
N LEU A 74 -2.18 -15.72 12.41
CA LEU A 74 -2.98 -14.58 12.87
C LEU A 74 -3.84 -13.98 11.76
N LEU A 75 -3.29 -13.84 10.55
CA LEU A 75 -4.01 -13.34 9.38
C LEU A 75 -5.11 -14.31 8.93
N ASP A 76 -4.88 -15.62 9.00
CA ASP A 76 -5.87 -16.63 8.66
C ASP A 76 -7.00 -16.71 9.70
N ASN A 77 -6.67 -16.59 10.99
CA ASN A 77 -7.65 -16.47 12.06
C ASN A 77 -8.51 -15.20 11.88
N PHE A 78 -7.89 -14.08 11.53
CA PHE A 78 -8.60 -12.84 11.25
C PHE A 78 -9.53 -12.99 10.03
N ALA A 79 -9.04 -13.56 8.93
CA ALA A 79 -9.83 -13.83 7.74
C ALA A 79 -11.03 -14.75 8.05
N THR A 80 -10.81 -15.82 8.82
CA THR A 80 -11.86 -16.75 9.27
C THR A 80 -12.90 -16.05 10.13
N MET A 81 -12.48 -15.22 11.08
CA MET A 81 -13.37 -14.44 11.92
C MET A 81 -14.24 -13.47 11.09
N LEU A 82 -13.67 -12.79 10.11
CA LEU A 82 -14.43 -11.92 9.20
C LEU A 82 -15.44 -12.73 8.36
N ALA A 83 -15.01 -13.85 7.79
CA ALA A 83 -15.87 -14.73 6.99
C ALA A 83 -17.04 -15.29 7.83
N SER A 84 -16.83 -15.65 9.10
CA SER A 84 -17.88 -16.12 10.01
C SER A 84 -18.94 -15.04 10.30
N ARG A 85 -18.63 -13.77 10.06
CA ARG A 85 -19.55 -12.63 10.17
C ARG A 85 -20.21 -12.26 8.84
N GLY A 86 -20.05 -13.10 7.81
CA GLY A 86 -20.64 -12.88 6.48
C GLY A 86 -19.86 -11.90 5.60
N ILE A 87 -18.64 -11.53 5.97
CA ILE A 87 -17.78 -10.66 5.18
C ILE A 87 -17.01 -11.53 4.18
N LYS A 88 -17.07 -11.15 2.89
CA LYS A 88 -16.25 -11.79 1.86
C LYS A 88 -14.79 -11.41 2.05
N VAL A 89 -13.90 -12.40 2.07
CA VAL A 89 -12.46 -12.20 2.23
C VAL A 89 -11.74 -12.74 1.00
N ASP A 90 -10.97 -11.87 0.33
CA ASP A 90 -10.01 -12.26 -0.70
C ASP A 90 -8.58 -12.11 -0.17
N ARG A 91 -7.64 -12.82 -0.78
CA ARG A 91 -6.23 -12.85 -0.38
C ARG A 91 -5.35 -12.56 -1.60
N PRO A 92 -4.22 -11.85 -1.44
CA PRO A 92 -3.26 -11.67 -2.54
C PRO A 92 -2.68 -13.01 -2.97
N THR A 93 -2.18 -13.06 -4.20
CA THR A 93 -1.46 -14.22 -4.71
C THR A 93 -0.11 -14.35 -4.01
N PRO A 94 0.27 -15.54 -3.51
CA PRO A 94 1.62 -15.76 -2.98
C PRO A 94 2.67 -15.35 -4.01
N THR A 95 3.66 -14.58 -3.57
CA THR A 95 4.69 -14.00 -4.42
C THR A 95 6.03 -14.12 -3.70
N ASP A 96 7.07 -14.45 -4.45
CA ASP A 96 8.43 -14.55 -3.91
C ASP A 96 9.05 -13.15 -3.82
N PHE A 97 9.04 -12.60 -2.62
CA PHE A 97 9.64 -11.29 -2.33
C PHE A 97 11.15 -11.34 -2.05
N SER A 98 11.78 -12.53 -2.15
CA SER A 98 13.25 -12.66 -2.11
C SER A 98 13.93 -12.14 -3.38
N LEU A 99 13.16 -12.02 -4.45
CA LEU A 99 13.67 -11.53 -5.73
C LEU A 99 13.97 -10.03 -5.66
N PRO A 100 15.05 -9.58 -6.34
CA PRO A 100 15.36 -8.17 -6.41
C PRO A 100 14.28 -7.38 -7.14
N ALA A 101 14.08 -6.12 -6.76
CA ALA A 101 13.37 -5.16 -7.59
C ALA A 101 14.39 -4.46 -8.50
N ILE A 102 14.22 -4.59 -9.81
CA ILE A 102 15.13 -4.02 -10.80
C ILE A 102 14.32 -3.15 -11.77
N THR A 103 14.72 -1.90 -11.86
CA THR A 103 14.21 -0.91 -12.82
C THR A 103 15.40 -0.27 -13.56
N PRO A 104 15.18 0.57 -14.57
CA PRO A 104 16.27 1.31 -15.18
C PRO A 104 16.99 2.28 -14.23
N ASP A 105 16.33 2.69 -13.14
CA ASP A 105 16.78 3.78 -12.27
C ASP A 105 17.33 3.31 -10.92
N PHE A 106 16.89 2.12 -10.45
CA PHE A 106 17.37 1.54 -9.19
C PHE A 106 17.34 0.01 -9.19
N GLN A 107 18.04 -0.57 -8.23
CA GLN A 107 17.99 -1.99 -7.91
C GLN A 107 18.00 -2.17 -6.39
N THR A 108 17.18 -3.10 -5.89
CA THR A 108 17.22 -3.58 -4.49
C THR A 108 17.61 -5.06 -4.47
N GLU A 109 18.14 -5.52 -3.35
CA GLU A 109 18.53 -6.95 -3.20
C GLU A 109 17.32 -7.86 -2.99
N SER A 110 16.25 -7.35 -2.39
CA SER A 110 14.98 -8.04 -2.20
C SER A 110 13.82 -7.03 -2.17
N GLN A 111 12.61 -7.55 -2.20
CA GLN A 111 11.39 -6.79 -2.01
C GLN A 111 10.92 -6.90 -0.56
N PHE A 112 9.70 -6.43 -0.24
CA PHE A 112 9.20 -6.37 1.13
C PHE A 112 8.19 -7.47 1.46
N GLY A 113 7.03 -7.47 0.82
CA GLY A 113 5.94 -8.39 1.13
C GLY A 113 4.57 -7.90 0.67
N CYS A 114 3.50 -8.60 1.03
CA CYS A 114 2.13 -8.23 0.69
C CYS A 114 1.17 -8.28 1.90
N MET A 115 1.71 -8.05 3.09
CA MET A 115 0.92 -8.12 4.32
C MET A 115 -0.05 -6.94 4.48
N PRO A 116 0.30 -5.68 4.12
CA PRO A 116 -0.59 -4.54 4.24
C PRO A 116 -1.20 -4.11 2.87
N PRO A 117 -2.31 -4.72 2.40
CA PRO A 117 -2.96 -4.30 1.15
C PRO A 117 -3.33 -2.80 1.14
N ARG A 118 -3.62 -2.26 2.30
CA ARG A 118 -4.06 -0.88 2.54
C ARG A 118 -3.02 0.17 2.12
N ASP A 119 -1.73 -0.19 2.13
CA ASP A 119 -0.65 0.71 1.74
C ASP A 119 -0.58 0.88 0.22
N VAL A 120 -0.91 -0.19 -0.52
CA VAL A 120 -0.75 -0.27 -1.98
C VAL A 120 -2.03 0.09 -2.73
N LEU A 121 -3.19 -0.26 -2.15
CA LEU A 121 -4.49 -0.16 -2.80
C LEU A 121 -5.39 0.87 -2.10
N LEU A 122 -5.60 1.99 -2.75
CA LEU A 122 -6.58 2.99 -2.34
C LEU A 122 -7.95 2.67 -2.96
N THR A 123 -8.94 2.39 -2.11
CA THR A 123 -10.32 2.19 -2.57
C THR A 123 -11.13 3.46 -2.36
N VAL A 124 -11.71 4.02 -3.43
CA VAL A 124 -12.61 5.17 -3.38
C VAL A 124 -13.84 4.90 -4.23
N GLY A 125 -15.01 4.83 -3.61
CA GLY A 125 -16.24 4.47 -4.31
C GLY A 125 -16.14 3.10 -4.95
N SER A 126 -16.32 3.01 -6.27
CA SER A 126 -16.22 1.79 -7.07
C SER A 126 -14.85 1.57 -7.72
N GLU A 127 -13.85 2.32 -7.31
CA GLU A 127 -12.52 2.32 -7.90
C GLU A 127 -11.48 1.82 -6.90
N ILE A 128 -10.50 1.08 -7.39
CA ILE A 128 -9.25 0.79 -6.70
C ILE A 128 -8.11 1.41 -7.50
N LEU A 129 -7.36 2.28 -6.83
CA LEU A 129 -6.17 2.93 -7.36
C LEU A 129 -4.92 2.29 -6.75
N GLU A 130 -3.96 1.87 -7.59
CA GLU A 130 -2.64 1.44 -7.13
C GLU A 130 -1.78 2.66 -6.82
N ALA A 131 -1.29 2.75 -5.59
CA ALA A 131 -0.44 3.84 -5.12
C ALA A 131 0.94 3.82 -5.81
N THR A 132 1.58 4.98 -5.82
CA THR A 132 2.94 5.14 -6.37
C THR A 132 3.98 4.36 -5.59
N MET A 133 3.86 4.33 -4.26
CA MET A 133 4.85 3.88 -3.27
C MET A 133 6.14 4.71 -3.29
N SER A 134 6.69 4.97 -2.11
CA SER A 134 7.94 5.73 -1.96
C SER A 134 9.15 4.85 -1.65
N TYR A 135 8.94 3.54 -1.43
CA TYR A 135 9.99 2.57 -1.14
C TYR A 135 10.35 1.77 -2.39
N ARG A 136 11.63 1.75 -2.73
CA ARG A 136 12.16 0.96 -3.85
C ARG A 136 11.82 -0.53 -3.70
N CYS A 137 11.98 -1.08 -2.51
CA CYS A 137 11.66 -2.49 -2.22
C CYS A 137 10.17 -2.83 -2.33
N ARG A 138 9.27 -1.84 -2.33
CA ARG A 138 7.83 -2.02 -2.47
C ARG A 138 7.28 -1.68 -3.86
N TRP A 139 8.14 -1.29 -4.78
CA TRP A 139 7.73 -0.78 -6.09
C TRP A 139 6.88 -1.78 -6.89
N PHE A 140 7.16 -3.09 -6.79
CA PHE A 140 6.42 -4.15 -7.46
C PHE A 140 5.35 -4.84 -6.59
N GLU A 141 5.11 -4.38 -5.37
CA GLU A 141 4.19 -5.04 -4.43
C GLU A 141 2.75 -5.14 -4.97
N TYR A 142 2.33 -4.24 -5.84
CA TYR A 142 1.02 -4.27 -6.49
C TYR A 142 0.79 -5.54 -7.34
N LEU A 143 1.85 -6.22 -7.80
CA LEU A 143 1.72 -7.39 -8.67
C LEU A 143 1.02 -8.56 -7.98
N CYS A 144 1.19 -8.75 -6.69
CA CYS A 144 0.50 -9.80 -5.95
C CYS A 144 -1.03 -9.60 -5.89
N TYR A 145 -1.51 -8.37 -6.09
CA TYR A 145 -2.94 -8.02 -6.11
C TYR A 145 -3.54 -8.01 -7.52
N ARG A 146 -2.72 -7.98 -8.58
CA ARG A 146 -3.19 -7.92 -9.97
C ARG A 146 -4.17 -9.04 -10.34
N PRO A 147 -4.00 -10.31 -9.92
CA PRO A 147 -4.99 -11.35 -10.20
C PRO A 147 -6.37 -11.06 -9.59
N LEU A 148 -6.42 -10.42 -8.41
CA LEU A 148 -7.70 -9.98 -7.80
C LEU A 148 -8.32 -8.83 -8.59
N MET A 149 -7.53 -7.84 -9.01
CA MET A 149 -8.01 -6.72 -9.83
C MET A 149 -8.61 -7.23 -11.13
N GLN A 150 -7.93 -8.18 -11.79
CA GLN A 150 -8.43 -8.80 -13.01
C GLN A 150 -9.73 -9.59 -12.79
N LYS A 151 -9.82 -10.32 -11.68
CA LYS A 151 -11.04 -11.01 -11.27
C LYS A 151 -12.19 -10.03 -11.10
N TYR A 152 -11.99 -8.95 -10.34
CA TYR A 152 -13.03 -7.95 -10.08
C TYR A 152 -13.46 -7.25 -11.37
N TRP A 153 -12.54 -6.91 -12.24
CA TRP A 153 -12.83 -6.30 -13.53
C TRP A 153 -13.65 -7.21 -14.44
N ASN A 154 -13.40 -8.53 -14.41
CA ASN A 154 -14.16 -9.50 -15.18
C ASN A 154 -15.57 -9.76 -14.61
N GLU A 155 -15.73 -9.65 -13.28
CA GLU A 155 -16.98 -9.95 -12.58
C GLU A 155 -17.91 -8.73 -12.46
N ASP A 156 -17.38 -7.51 -12.50
CA ASP A 156 -18.14 -6.29 -12.28
C ASP A 156 -17.83 -5.21 -13.35
N PRO A 157 -18.77 -4.94 -14.26
CA PRO A 157 -18.58 -3.94 -15.31
C PRO A 157 -18.50 -2.49 -14.79
N ASN A 158 -18.85 -2.25 -13.52
CA ASN A 158 -18.76 -0.93 -12.91
C ASN A 158 -17.47 -0.72 -12.13
N PHE A 159 -16.69 -1.78 -11.90
CA PHE A 159 -15.40 -1.70 -11.22
C PHE A 159 -14.39 -0.97 -12.07
N ARG A 160 -13.69 -0.03 -11.46
CA ARG A 160 -12.56 0.67 -12.05
C ARG A 160 -11.28 0.26 -11.33
N HIS A 161 -10.26 0.01 -12.13
CA HIS A 161 -8.92 -0.25 -11.66
C HIS A 161 -7.97 0.69 -12.40
N GLU A 162 -7.31 1.54 -11.63
CA GLU A 162 -6.32 2.47 -12.15
C GLU A 162 -5.01 2.33 -11.41
N ALA A 163 -3.92 2.74 -12.03
CA ALA A 163 -2.60 2.78 -11.42
C ALA A 163 -2.04 4.19 -11.53
N ALA A 164 -1.60 4.74 -10.43
CA ALA A 164 -0.84 5.98 -10.47
C ALA A 164 0.45 5.77 -11.29
N PRO A 165 0.97 6.82 -11.94
CA PRO A 165 2.25 6.73 -12.64
C PRO A 165 3.32 6.23 -11.68
N LYS A 166 4.00 5.14 -12.04
CA LYS A 166 5.06 4.60 -11.19
C LYS A 166 6.26 5.54 -11.22
N PRO A 167 6.73 6.04 -10.06
CA PRO A 167 7.84 6.94 -9.97
C PRO A 167 9.15 6.23 -10.33
N ARG A 168 10.14 6.97 -10.78
CA ARG A 168 11.47 6.42 -11.06
C ARG A 168 12.23 6.06 -9.79
N LEU A 169 11.95 6.74 -8.67
CA LEU A 169 12.62 6.59 -7.38
C LEU A 169 14.16 6.69 -7.51
N THR A 170 14.59 7.70 -8.23
CA THR A 170 16.02 8.07 -8.31
C THR A 170 16.50 8.66 -6.97
N ASP A 171 17.79 8.93 -6.84
CA ASP A 171 18.31 9.59 -5.63
C ASP A 171 17.76 11.02 -5.46
N ALA A 172 17.29 11.65 -6.56
CA ALA A 172 16.67 12.97 -6.52
C ALA A 172 15.30 12.99 -5.80
N ASP A 173 14.66 11.84 -5.68
CA ASP A 173 13.39 11.67 -4.96
C ASP A 173 13.56 11.71 -3.42
N TYR A 174 14.81 11.73 -2.93
CA TYR A 174 15.12 11.70 -1.50
C TYR A 174 16.03 12.85 -1.10
N HIS A 175 15.76 13.46 0.04
CA HIS A 175 16.60 14.51 0.59
C HIS A 175 17.98 13.98 1.03
N PRO A 176 19.08 14.52 0.51
CA PRO A 176 20.43 14.04 0.83
C PRO A 176 20.74 14.01 2.32
N ASP A 177 20.16 14.93 3.09
CA ASP A 177 20.36 14.99 4.54
C ASP A 177 19.88 13.74 5.26
N TYR A 178 18.82 13.07 4.74
CA TYR A 178 18.34 11.80 5.26
C TYR A 178 19.23 10.60 4.87
N LEU A 179 20.07 10.77 3.87
CA LEU A 179 21.03 9.74 3.42
C LEU A 179 22.33 9.79 4.21
N SER A 180 22.55 10.82 5.02
CA SER A 180 23.74 10.94 5.87
C SER A 180 23.64 9.97 7.06
N GLU A 181 24.72 9.25 7.34
CA GLU A 181 24.78 8.05 8.16
C GLU A 181 24.36 8.18 9.63
N LYS A 182 24.06 9.35 10.17
CA LYS A 182 23.87 9.49 11.62
C LYS A 182 22.86 10.57 12.00
N ILE A 183 21.60 10.36 11.63
CA ILE A 183 20.56 11.25 12.11
C ILE A 183 19.91 10.62 13.37
N GLY A 184 20.24 11.15 14.53
CA GLY A 184 19.66 10.72 15.79
C GLY A 184 18.15 10.99 15.88
N VAL A 185 17.48 10.32 16.82
CA VAL A 185 16.02 10.39 17.02
C VAL A 185 15.54 11.85 17.22
N ASP A 186 16.23 12.64 18.02
CA ASP A 186 15.84 14.04 18.30
C ASP A 186 15.82 14.89 17.04
N LYS A 187 16.81 14.71 16.14
CA LYS A 187 16.85 15.44 14.87
C LYS A 187 15.72 15.01 13.94
N ARG A 188 15.42 13.73 13.89
CA ARG A 188 14.27 13.20 13.11
C ARG A 188 12.95 13.75 13.62
N LEU A 189 12.74 13.80 14.92
CA LEU A 189 11.54 14.39 15.53
C LEU A 189 11.43 15.90 15.24
N GLN A 190 12.56 16.62 15.30
CA GLN A 190 12.60 18.03 14.90
C GLN A 190 12.18 18.20 13.44
N TRP A 191 12.77 17.45 12.51
CA TRP A 191 12.45 17.52 11.09
C TRP A 191 10.99 17.15 10.81
N ALA A 192 10.45 16.12 11.48
CA ALA A 192 9.03 15.78 11.35
C ALA A 192 8.12 16.91 11.82
N ALA A 193 8.48 17.60 12.92
CA ALA A 193 7.75 18.77 13.41
C ALA A 193 7.84 19.97 12.43
N GLU A 194 8.97 20.13 11.76
CA GLU A 194 9.20 21.13 10.71
C GLU A 194 8.59 20.74 9.36
N ARG A 195 7.99 19.53 9.26
CA ARG A 195 7.48 18.91 8.02
C ARG A 195 8.55 18.74 6.93
N PHE A 196 9.76 18.55 7.35
CA PHE A 196 10.86 18.16 6.49
C PHE A 196 10.96 16.63 6.50
N PHE A 197 10.54 16.00 5.41
CA PHE A 197 10.48 14.54 5.26
C PHE A 197 11.53 14.04 4.29
N VAL A 198 11.73 12.73 4.24
CA VAL A 198 12.77 12.11 3.42
C VAL A 198 12.51 12.26 1.92
N THR A 199 11.25 12.26 1.51
CA THR A 199 10.88 12.40 0.09
C THR A 199 10.93 13.87 -0.34
N THR A 200 11.51 14.11 -1.51
CA THR A 200 11.47 15.42 -2.16
C THR A 200 10.16 15.62 -2.92
N GLU A 201 10.04 16.77 -3.58
CA GLU A 201 8.93 17.04 -4.50
C GLU A 201 9.34 16.80 -5.98
N GLU A 202 10.25 15.82 -6.25
CA GLU A 202 10.67 15.52 -7.63
C GLU A 202 9.55 14.83 -8.42
N GLU A 203 8.99 13.75 -7.88
CA GLU A 203 7.88 13.01 -8.48
C GLU A 203 6.70 12.88 -7.49
N PRO A 204 5.45 12.62 -7.98
CA PRO A 204 4.32 12.32 -7.10
C PRO A 204 4.54 11.02 -6.34
N LEU A 205 4.64 11.09 -5.01
CA LEU A 205 4.79 9.94 -4.12
C LEU A 205 3.66 9.90 -3.11
N PHE A 206 3.00 8.77 -2.98
CA PHE A 206 2.01 8.54 -1.93
C PHE A 206 1.85 7.06 -1.61
N ASP A 207 1.50 6.82 -0.36
CA ASP A 207 1.07 5.54 0.17
C ASP A 207 -0.45 5.59 0.34
N ALA A 208 -1.18 4.58 -0.11
CA ALA A 208 -2.63 4.57 0.00
C ALA A 208 -3.13 4.59 1.45
N ALA A 209 -2.30 4.16 2.40
CA ALA A 209 -2.61 4.21 3.83
C ALA A 209 -2.66 5.63 4.39
N ASP A 210 -2.02 6.60 3.74
CA ASP A 210 -2.04 8.01 4.14
C ASP A 210 -3.35 8.73 3.73
N VAL A 211 -4.27 8.03 3.07
CA VAL A 211 -5.54 8.58 2.56
C VAL A 211 -6.73 8.03 3.33
N LEU A 212 -7.53 8.90 3.92
CA LEU A 212 -8.79 8.58 4.59
C LEU A 212 -9.98 9.10 3.77
N ARG A 213 -11.06 8.32 3.72
CA ARG A 213 -12.28 8.62 2.96
C ARG A 213 -13.38 9.18 3.85
N PHE A 214 -13.97 10.28 3.41
CA PHE A 214 -15.12 10.92 4.05
C PHE A 214 -16.20 11.23 3.00
N GLY A 215 -16.85 10.20 2.48
CA GLY A 215 -17.81 10.33 1.38
C GLY A 215 -17.12 10.71 0.08
N LYS A 216 -17.32 11.94 -0.40
CA LYS A 216 -16.67 12.47 -1.60
C LYS A 216 -15.38 13.22 -1.31
N ASP A 217 -15.07 13.42 -0.04
CA ASP A 217 -13.86 14.11 0.38
C ASP A 217 -12.80 13.11 0.80
N LEU A 218 -11.54 13.46 0.56
CA LEU A 218 -10.37 12.71 1.00
C LEU A 218 -9.56 13.56 1.97
N VAL A 219 -9.11 12.96 3.06
CA VAL A 219 -8.13 13.55 3.96
C VAL A 219 -6.81 12.82 3.75
N VAL A 220 -5.78 13.55 3.38
CA VAL A 220 -4.46 12.97 3.05
C VAL A 220 -3.43 13.50 4.01
N GLN A 221 -2.62 12.58 4.54
CA GLN A 221 -1.51 12.92 5.43
C GLN A 221 -0.24 13.16 4.60
N HIS A 222 0.31 14.38 4.70
CA HIS A 222 1.68 14.66 4.25
C HIS A 222 2.68 14.06 5.26
N GLY A 223 3.66 13.29 4.80
CA GLY A 223 4.58 12.57 5.67
C GLY A 223 5.77 11.93 4.96
N PHE A 224 6.34 10.92 5.56
CA PHE A 224 7.53 10.23 5.05
C PHE A 224 7.29 9.47 3.74
N THR A 225 6.06 9.07 3.47
CA THR A 225 5.68 8.25 2.31
C THR A 225 4.86 9.01 1.29
N THR A 226 4.27 10.15 1.69
CA THR A 226 3.37 10.93 0.84
C THR A 226 3.85 12.37 0.82
N ASN A 227 4.27 12.85 -0.36
CA ASN A 227 4.69 14.22 -0.58
C ASN A 227 3.55 15.10 -1.12
N MET A 228 3.77 16.41 -1.24
CA MET A 228 2.74 17.35 -1.72
C MET A 228 2.37 17.10 -3.18
N LYS A 229 3.33 16.72 -4.05
CA LYS A 229 3.01 16.32 -5.43
C LYS A 229 2.10 15.11 -5.49
N GLY A 230 2.29 14.11 -4.61
CA GLY A 230 1.39 12.96 -4.50
C GLY A 230 -0.02 13.37 -4.10
N ILE A 231 -0.15 14.29 -3.13
CA ILE A 231 -1.45 14.86 -2.71
C ILE A 231 -2.11 15.61 -3.86
N ASP A 232 -1.36 16.44 -4.59
CA ASP A 232 -1.88 17.20 -5.72
C ASP A 232 -2.28 16.29 -6.89
N TRP A 233 -1.58 15.16 -7.07
CA TRP A 233 -1.93 14.18 -8.10
C TRP A 233 -3.25 13.45 -7.79
N ILE A 234 -3.53 13.13 -6.52
CA ILE A 234 -4.77 12.49 -6.08
C ILE A 234 -5.99 13.44 -6.22
N ARG A 235 -5.78 14.75 -6.17
CA ARG A 235 -6.83 15.79 -6.21
C ARG A 235 -7.48 15.88 -7.59
#